data_07fb6a3abff3923c18515839756b199f
#
_entry.id   07fb6a3abff3923c18515839756b199f
#
_cell.length_a   1.000
_cell.length_b   1.000
_cell.length_c   1.000
_cell.angle_alpha   90.00
_cell.angle_beta   90.00
_cell.angle_gamma   90.00
#
_symmetry.space_group_name_H-M   'P 1'
#
loop_
_entity.id
_entity.type
_entity.pdbx_description
1 polymer ?
#
loop_
_entity_poly.entity_id
_entity_poly.type
_entity_poly.pdbx_seq_one_letter_code
_entity_poly.pdbx_strand_id
1 'polypeptide(L)'
;MKKNVIISLADSNYFELLNELIDSIKRFEESKNIAICILNAGLKNNEIESLSKKVDEIKDANWDIEVPKHKIGQKEWLKSQVSRAFIPNYFTGYEKYLWIDADAWVNSWEAIELYFKGCENKKLAIATSADRSYGRVLRAEWLFKSFATIKSQNYKHAKSSGFSEKIARQVALMPHLNIGVFSLENNAPHWKIWQKNLKQALNKGKIWGSEQIAMNVTIYVDNLPVEILPAYCNWTLINKLKYDQTKNTLVEYYLPNHEIGIVHLAGKNNDHIRYNKEYLSELETLDGNIIKKKLRFNS
;
A
#
# COMPACT_ATOMS: atom_id res chain seq x y z
N MET A 1 6.35 3.82 -26.64
CA MET A 1 5.49 4.34 -25.57
C MET A 1 5.48 3.32 -24.44
N LYS A 2 5.71 3.75 -23.19
CA LYS A 2 5.72 2.86 -22.03
C LYS A 2 4.30 2.34 -21.79
N LYS A 3 4.14 1.02 -21.65
CA LYS A 3 2.82 0.39 -21.51
C LYS A 3 2.35 0.31 -20.05
N ASN A 4 3.29 0.20 -19.13
CA ASN A 4 3.06 0.05 -17.70
C ASN A 4 3.45 1.33 -16.98
N VAL A 5 2.77 1.62 -15.87
CA VAL A 5 3.05 2.79 -15.04
C VAL A 5 3.07 2.43 -13.55
N ILE A 6 4.05 2.97 -12.84
CA ILE A 6 4.09 3.00 -11.37
C ILE A 6 3.60 4.38 -10.93
N ILE A 7 2.68 4.40 -9.97
CA ILE A 7 2.06 5.64 -9.48
C ILE A 7 2.21 5.70 -7.97
N SER A 8 2.52 6.90 -7.49
CA SER A 8 2.50 7.22 -6.07
C SER A 8 1.86 8.58 -5.83
N LEU A 9 1.67 8.94 -4.56
CA LEU A 9 1.15 10.24 -4.16
C LEU A 9 1.85 10.73 -2.91
N ALA A 10 2.15 12.04 -2.85
CA ALA A 10 2.63 12.67 -1.63
C ALA A 10 2.14 14.11 -1.48
N ASP A 11 2.16 14.58 -0.24
CA ASP A 11 2.27 15.98 0.14
C ASP A 11 3.72 16.30 0.54
N SER A 12 4.00 17.56 0.93
CA SER A 12 5.35 17.98 1.34
C SER A 12 5.89 17.22 2.57
N ASN A 13 5.02 16.66 3.42
CA ASN A 13 5.50 15.89 4.59
C ASN A 13 6.10 14.55 4.18
N TYR A 14 5.68 14.01 3.03
CA TYR A 14 6.14 12.74 2.49
C TYR A 14 7.10 12.90 1.29
N PHE A 15 7.51 14.14 0.97
CA PHE A 15 8.36 14.43 -0.18
C PHE A 15 9.67 13.64 -0.16
N GLU A 16 10.37 13.58 0.98
CA GLU A 16 11.62 12.82 1.09
C GLU A 16 11.42 11.32 0.86
N LEU A 17 10.36 10.75 1.45
CA LEU A 17 10.02 9.33 1.29
C LEU A 17 9.65 9.01 -0.16
N LEU A 18 8.89 9.90 -0.82
CA LEU A 18 8.58 9.78 -2.25
C LEU A 18 9.85 9.80 -3.12
N ASN A 19 10.81 10.68 -2.83
CA ASN A 19 12.09 10.68 -3.53
C ASN A 19 12.84 9.37 -3.35
N GLU A 20 12.89 8.85 -2.13
CA GLU A 20 13.51 7.56 -1.83
C GLU A 20 12.82 6.40 -2.58
N LEU A 21 11.49 6.41 -2.66
CA LEU A 21 10.75 5.45 -3.48
C LEU A 21 11.17 5.53 -4.94
N ILE A 22 11.16 6.74 -5.53
CA ILE A 22 11.52 6.94 -6.94
C ILE A 22 12.97 6.51 -7.21
N ASP A 23 13.90 6.88 -6.34
CA ASP A 23 15.31 6.51 -6.48
C ASP A 23 15.51 5.00 -6.32
N SER A 24 14.75 4.34 -5.43
CA SER A 24 14.76 2.89 -5.28
C SER A 24 14.25 2.15 -6.51
N ILE A 25 13.26 2.70 -7.21
CA ILE A 25 12.76 2.15 -8.48
C ILE A 25 13.81 2.36 -9.59
N LYS A 26 14.35 3.58 -9.70
CA LYS A 26 15.26 3.95 -10.80
C LYS A 26 16.62 3.29 -10.74
N ARG A 27 17.02 2.70 -9.64
CA ARG A 27 18.27 1.92 -9.55
C ARG A 27 18.25 0.64 -10.39
N PHE A 28 17.05 0.16 -10.77
CA PHE A 28 16.88 -1.02 -11.60
C PHE A 28 16.81 -0.66 -13.09
N GLU A 29 17.56 -1.35 -13.93
CA GLU A 29 17.58 -1.13 -15.39
C GLU A 29 16.20 -1.35 -16.01
N GLU A 30 15.44 -2.30 -15.52
CA GLU A 30 14.08 -2.66 -15.97
C GLU A 30 13.11 -1.49 -15.84
N SER A 31 13.34 -0.59 -14.90
CA SER A 31 12.50 0.61 -14.67
C SER A 31 12.48 1.56 -15.87
N LYS A 32 13.48 1.53 -16.75
CA LYS A 32 13.56 2.38 -17.95
C LYS A 32 12.34 2.21 -18.87
N ASN A 33 11.72 1.02 -18.87
CA ASN A 33 10.58 0.69 -19.70
C ASN A 33 9.22 0.94 -19.03
N ILE A 34 9.23 1.46 -17.79
CA ILE A 34 8.02 1.71 -16.99
C ILE A 34 7.93 3.21 -16.73
N ALA A 35 6.73 3.78 -16.91
CA ALA A 35 6.49 5.18 -16.55
C ALA A 35 6.39 5.31 -15.01
N ILE A 36 6.85 6.45 -14.50
CA ILE A 36 6.66 6.83 -13.10
C ILE A 36 5.84 8.11 -13.11
N CYS A 37 4.66 8.06 -12.51
CA CYS A 37 3.74 9.20 -12.44
C CYS A 37 3.37 9.52 -10.99
N ILE A 38 3.20 10.80 -10.67
CA ILE A 38 2.95 11.24 -9.30
C ILE A 38 1.66 12.06 -9.23
N LEU A 39 0.83 11.75 -8.23
CA LEU A 39 -0.28 12.60 -7.81
C LEU A 39 0.21 13.55 -6.71
N ASN A 40 0.09 14.85 -6.97
CA ASN A 40 0.40 15.91 -6.03
C ASN A 40 -0.79 16.14 -5.08
N ALA A 41 -0.60 15.92 -3.80
CA ALA A 41 -1.59 16.18 -2.75
C ALA A 41 -1.21 17.37 -1.84
N GLY A 42 -0.30 18.22 -2.29
CA GLY A 42 0.17 19.39 -1.54
C GLY A 42 1.69 19.51 -1.47
N LEU A 43 2.37 19.15 -2.54
CA LEU A 43 3.80 19.43 -2.73
C LEU A 43 4.05 20.91 -2.99
N LYS A 44 5.17 21.44 -2.54
CA LYS A 44 5.64 22.80 -2.85
C LYS A 44 6.19 22.88 -4.26
N ASN A 45 6.23 24.08 -4.84
CA ASN A 45 6.70 24.31 -6.21
C ASN A 45 8.13 23.80 -6.47
N ASN A 46 9.05 24.03 -5.53
CA ASN A 46 10.42 23.55 -5.63
C ASN A 46 10.52 22.01 -5.55
N GLU A 47 9.61 21.36 -4.82
CA GLU A 47 9.52 19.89 -4.71
C GLU A 47 9.00 19.31 -6.04
N ILE A 48 7.96 19.93 -6.63
CA ILE A 48 7.42 19.56 -7.95
C ILE A 48 8.49 19.72 -9.02
N GLU A 49 9.25 20.84 -9.03
CA GLU A 49 10.34 21.06 -9.97
C GLU A 49 11.45 20.01 -9.84
N SER A 50 11.79 19.62 -8.61
CA SER A 50 12.75 18.56 -8.36
C SER A 50 12.27 17.20 -8.89
N LEU A 51 11.01 16.84 -8.62
CA LEU A 51 10.41 15.57 -9.05
C LEU A 51 10.24 15.51 -10.57
N SER A 52 9.89 16.62 -11.25
CA SER A 52 9.68 16.66 -12.69
C SER A 52 10.92 16.26 -13.50
N LYS A 53 12.11 16.36 -12.90
CA LYS A 53 13.38 15.88 -13.50
C LYS A 53 13.56 14.35 -13.39
N LYS A 54 12.74 13.70 -12.53
CA LYS A 54 12.88 12.27 -12.20
C LYS A 54 11.73 11.41 -12.70
N VAL A 55 10.57 11.98 -12.97
CA VAL A 55 9.33 11.24 -13.29
C VAL A 55 8.76 11.64 -14.64
N ASP A 56 7.88 10.81 -15.20
CA ASP A 56 7.30 11.04 -16.52
C ASP A 56 6.16 12.07 -16.49
N GLU A 57 5.35 12.10 -15.44
CA GLU A 57 4.22 13.04 -15.31
C GLU A 57 3.86 13.30 -13.84
N ILE A 58 3.42 14.55 -13.55
CA ILE A 58 2.87 14.94 -12.25
C ILE A 58 1.51 15.59 -12.50
N LYS A 59 0.49 15.17 -11.74
CA LYS A 59 -0.87 15.76 -11.76
C LYS A 59 -1.37 16.04 -10.36
N ASP A 60 -2.20 17.06 -10.21
CA ASP A 60 -2.80 17.37 -8.93
C ASP A 60 -3.89 16.34 -8.57
N ALA A 61 -3.85 15.82 -7.36
CA ALA A 61 -4.88 14.96 -6.82
C ALA A 61 -6.15 15.77 -6.49
N ASN A 62 -7.30 15.21 -6.83
CA ASN A 62 -8.60 15.81 -6.59
C ASN A 62 -9.39 15.06 -5.50
N TRP A 63 -10.46 15.69 -5.04
CA TRP A 63 -11.51 15.01 -4.31
C TRP A 63 -12.49 14.37 -5.32
N ASP A 64 -12.11 13.20 -5.87
CA ASP A 64 -12.88 12.51 -6.93
C ASP A 64 -14.26 12.02 -6.46
N ILE A 65 -14.45 11.93 -5.16
CA ILE A 65 -15.74 11.70 -4.54
C ILE A 65 -16.00 12.86 -3.59
N GLU A 66 -17.18 13.46 -3.70
CA GLU A 66 -17.60 14.51 -2.79
C GLU A 66 -17.64 14.00 -1.34
N VAL A 67 -16.87 14.65 -0.49
CA VAL A 67 -16.78 14.34 0.94
C VAL A 67 -17.17 15.58 1.75
N PRO A 68 -18.05 15.45 2.77
CA PRO A 68 -18.43 16.56 3.60
C PRO A 68 -17.23 17.28 4.22
N LYS A 69 -17.18 18.61 4.13
CA LYS A 69 -16.04 19.44 4.60
C LYS A 69 -15.63 19.15 6.04
N HIS A 70 -16.57 18.86 6.93
CA HIS A 70 -16.27 18.52 8.32
C HIS A 70 -15.45 17.23 8.50
N LYS A 71 -15.46 16.33 7.50
CA LYS A 71 -14.64 15.10 7.50
C LYS A 71 -13.23 15.35 7.00
N ILE A 72 -13.03 16.35 6.15
CA ILE A 72 -11.73 16.69 5.56
C ILE A 72 -10.85 17.44 6.59
N GLY A 73 -11.42 18.43 7.25
CA GLY A 73 -10.66 19.38 8.08
C GLY A 73 -9.61 20.10 7.22
N GLN A 74 -8.37 20.21 7.71
CA GLN A 74 -7.22 20.77 6.98
C GLN A 74 -6.29 19.71 6.41
N LYS A 75 -6.80 18.48 6.15
CA LYS A 75 -5.98 17.32 5.78
C LYS A 75 -6.09 17.02 4.28
N GLU A 76 -5.55 17.90 3.45
CA GLU A 76 -5.56 17.73 1.99
C GLU A 76 -4.91 16.41 1.51
N TRP A 77 -3.93 15.89 2.25
CA TRP A 77 -3.31 14.60 1.98
C TRP A 77 -4.32 13.42 1.97
N LEU A 78 -5.49 13.58 2.61
CA LEU A 78 -6.56 12.59 2.55
C LEU A 78 -7.13 12.38 1.14
N LYS A 79 -6.80 13.25 0.17
CA LYS A 79 -7.08 13.01 -1.25
C LYS A 79 -6.54 11.64 -1.70
N SER A 80 -5.39 11.19 -1.13
CA SER A 80 -4.84 9.87 -1.40
C SER A 80 -5.83 8.73 -1.17
N GLN A 81 -6.71 8.88 -0.19
CA GLN A 81 -7.73 7.89 0.17
C GLN A 81 -8.94 7.90 -0.78
N VAL A 82 -8.99 8.84 -1.70
CA VAL A 82 -10.11 9.02 -2.65
C VAL A 82 -9.63 8.86 -4.08
N SER A 83 -8.53 9.54 -4.45
CA SER A 83 -8.02 9.56 -5.84
C SER A 83 -7.48 8.22 -6.32
N ARG A 84 -7.02 7.36 -5.42
CA ARG A 84 -6.42 6.06 -5.75
C ARG A 84 -7.34 5.16 -6.58
N ALA A 85 -8.63 5.17 -6.32
CA ALA A 85 -9.61 4.44 -7.11
C ALA A 85 -9.86 5.02 -8.52
N PHE A 86 -9.32 6.20 -8.82
CA PHE A 86 -9.52 6.95 -10.07
C PHE A 86 -8.24 7.10 -10.90
N ILE A 87 -7.17 6.41 -10.54
CA ILE A 87 -5.85 6.49 -11.20
C ILE A 87 -5.92 6.47 -12.73
N PRO A 88 -6.71 5.59 -13.40
CA PRO A 88 -6.76 5.58 -14.86
C PRO A 88 -7.34 6.86 -15.48
N ASN A 89 -8.09 7.66 -14.72
CA ASN A 89 -8.61 8.95 -15.18
C ASN A 89 -7.53 10.05 -15.17
N TYR A 90 -6.58 9.94 -14.24
CA TYR A 90 -5.43 10.85 -14.16
C TYR A 90 -4.40 10.54 -15.23
N PHE A 91 -3.97 9.30 -15.33
CA PHE A 91 -2.89 8.88 -16.22
C PHE A 91 -3.44 7.91 -17.25
N THR A 92 -3.80 8.43 -18.41
CA THR A 92 -4.42 7.64 -19.49
C THR A 92 -3.36 7.02 -20.42
N GLY A 93 -3.74 5.96 -21.14
CA GLY A 93 -2.91 5.36 -22.19
C GLY A 93 -1.98 4.24 -21.71
N TYR A 94 -2.01 3.88 -20.45
CA TYR A 94 -1.28 2.73 -19.93
C TYR A 94 -2.16 1.47 -19.92
N GLU A 95 -1.53 0.31 -20.06
CA GLU A 95 -2.20 -0.99 -20.02
C GLU A 95 -2.35 -1.49 -18.58
N LYS A 96 -1.29 -1.31 -17.73
CA LYS A 96 -1.24 -1.78 -16.35
C LYS A 96 -0.78 -0.65 -15.43
N TYR A 97 -1.42 -0.56 -14.28
CA TYR A 97 -1.17 0.43 -13.24
C TYR A 97 -0.71 -0.27 -11.98
N LEU A 98 0.45 0.12 -11.46
CA LEU A 98 0.96 -0.31 -10.16
C LEU A 98 1.00 0.89 -9.22
N TRP A 99 0.24 0.83 -8.14
CA TRP A 99 0.31 1.79 -7.06
C TRP A 99 1.32 1.35 -6.01
N ILE A 100 2.12 2.30 -5.50
CA ILE A 100 3.02 2.11 -4.37
C ILE A 100 2.90 3.34 -3.47
N ASP A 101 2.58 3.15 -2.17
CA ASP A 101 2.54 4.24 -1.20
C ASP A 101 3.92 4.90 -1.05
N ALA A 102 3.95 6.22 -0.85
CA ALA A 102 5.19 7.01 -0.80
C ALA A 102 6.12 6.64 0.36
N ASP A 103 5.60 6.01 1.42
CA ASP A 103 6.38 5.48 2.54
C ASP A 103 6.84 4.02 2.34
N ALA A 104 6.94 3.60 1.08
CA ALA A 104 7.53 2.32 0.70
C ALA A 104 8.75 2.53 -0.20
N TRP A 105 9.58 1.51 -0.35
CA TRP A 105 10.68 1.50 -1.31
C TRP A 105 10.94 0.09 -1.85
N VAL A 106 11.44 0.01 -3.08
CA VAL A 106 11.65 -1.25 -3.80
C VAL A 106 13.03 -1.80 -3.44
N ASN A 107 13.08 -2.96 -2.79
CA ASN A 107 14.31 -3.66 -2.43
C ASN A 107 14.69 -4.70 -3.48
N SER A 108 13.73 -5.42 -4.05
CA SER A 108 13.94 -6.37 -5.14
C SER A 108 12.94 -6.15 -6.26
N TRP A 109 13.40 -6.24 -7.51
CA TRP A 109 12.56 -6.03 -8.70
C TRP A 109 11.53 -7.13 -8.92
N GLU A 110 11.77 -8.32 -8.41
CA GLU A 110 10.85 -9.46 -8.49
C GLU A 110 9.43 -9.09 -8.07
N ALA A 111 9.28 -8.27 -7.00
CA ALA A 111 7.95 -7.85 -6.56
C ALA A 111 7.23 -7.02 -7.62
N ILE A 112 7.93 -6.13 -8.33
CA ILE A 112 7.36 -5.32 -9.41
C ILE A 112 6.85 -6.21 -10.55
N GLU A 113 7.64 -7.21 -10.93
CA GLU A 113 7.26 -8.20 -11.94
C GLU A 113 6.04 -9.01 -11.52
N LEU A 114 6.00 -9.45 -10.26
CA LEU A 114 4.87 -10.20 -9.72
C LEU A 114 3.58 -9.36 -9.69
N TYR A 115 3.65 -8.06 -9.36
CA TYR A 115 2.49 -7.18 -9.45
C TYR A 115 1.97 -7.04 -10.87
N PHE A 116 2.85 -6.79 -11.85
CA PHE A 116 2.43 -6.67 -13.25
C PHE A 116 1.97 -7.99 -13.85
N LYS A 117 2.52 -9.12 -13.41
CA LYS A 117 2.07 -10.45 -13.83
C LYS A 117 0.76 -10.84 -13.17
N GLY A 118 0.63 -10.57 -11.88
CA GLY A 118 -0.55 -10.90 -11.09
C GLY A 118 -1.81 -10.15 -11.49
N CYS A 119 -1.69 -8.94 -12.08
CA CYS A 119 -2.85 -8.19 -12.54
C CYS A 119 -3.37 -8.61 -13.93
N GLU A 120 -2.68 -9.50 -14.63
CA GLU A 120 -3.15 -10.02 -15.93
C GLU A 120 -4.50 -10.71 -15.81
N ASN A 121 -5.25 -10.73 -16.91
CA ASN A 121 -6.60 -11.25 -16.97
C ASN A 121 -7.61 -10.51 -16.05
N LYS A 122 -7.40 -9.22 -15.89
CA LYS A 122 -8.26 -8.33 -15.09
C LYS A 122 -8.36 -8.73 -13.61
N LYS A 123 -7.31 -9.31 -13.05
CA LYS A 123 -7.21 -9.60 -11.62
C LYS A 123 -6.69 -8.38 -10.86
N LEU A 124 -7.05 -8.26 -9.60
CA LEU A 124 -6.34 -7.38 -8.66
C LEU A 124 -5.11 -8.12 -8.14
N ALA A 125 -3.90 -7.66 -8.43
CA ALA A 125 -2.70 -8.16 -7.77
C ALA A 125 -2.46 -7.38 -6.47
N ILE A 126 -2.41 -8.06 -5.33
CA ILE A 126 -2.32 -7.42 -4.02
C ILE A 126 -1.74 -8.39 -2.97
N ALA A 127 -0.96 -7.87 -2.02
CA ALA A 127 -0.57 -8.63 -0.83
C ALA A 127 -1.59 -8.43 0.30
N THR A 128 -1.69 -9.40 1.20
CA THR A 128 -2.53 -9.32 2.39
C THR A 128 -1.72 -8.96 3.63
N SER A 129 -2.39 -8.45 4.66
CA SER A 129 -1.83 -8.32 6.01
C SER A 129 -2.03 -9.60 6.83
N ALA A 130 -2.07 -10.76 6.17
CA ALA A 130 -2.22 -12.07 6.78
C ALA A 130 -1.19 -13.02 6.16
N ASP A 131 -0.18 -13.34 6.93
CA ASP A 131 0.90 -14.25 6.56
C ASP A 131 1.48 -14.87 7.83
N ARG A 132 2.29 -15.92 7.71
CA ARG A 132 3.03 -16.54 8.83
C ARG A 132 3.89 -15.53 9.61
N SER A 133 4.35 -14.50 8.94
CA SER A 133 5.20 -13.44 9.51
C SER A 133 4.39 -12.31 10.12
N TYR A 134 3.11 -12.20 9.80
CA TYR A 134 2.26 -11.16 10.32
C TYR A 134 1.69 -11.52 11.69
N GLY A 135 1.70 -10.55 12.57
CA GLY A 135 1.05 -10.65 13.86
C GLY A 135 -0.46 -10.89 13.71
N ARG A 136 -1.11 -11.16 14.81
CA ARG A 136 -2.52 -11.56 14.86
C ARG A 136 -3.44 -10.49 14.27
N VAL A 137 -3.99 -10.75 13.09
CA VAL A 137 -5.03 -9.93 12.44
C VAL A 137 -6.39 -10.14 13.11
N LEU A 138 -6.62 -11.36 13.60
CA LEU A 138 -7.78 -11.74 14.39
C LEU A 138 -7.37 -11.96 15.83
N ARG A 139 -8.15 -11.39 16.76
CA ARG A 139 -7.93 -11.55 18.20
C ARG A 139 -9.18 -12.15 18.83
N ALA A 140 -8.98 -13.22 19.61
CA ALA A 140 -9.99 -13.68 20.56
C ALA A 140 -9.73 -12.97 21.90
N GLU A 141 -10.74 -12.30 22.43
CA GLU A 141 -10.72 -11.74 23.79
C GLU A 141 -11.72 -12.48 24.65
N TRP A 142 -11.26 -12.95 25.80
CA TRP A 142 -12.10 -13.64 26.74
C TRP A 142 -12.88 -12.65 27.60
N LEU A 143 -14.21 -12.79 27.59
CA LEU A 143 -15.12 -12.09 28.50
C LEU A 143 -15.56 -13.04 29.60
N PHE A 144 -15.48 -12.59 30.82
CA PHE A 144 -15.92 -13.37 32.01
C PHE A 144 -15.35 -14.79 32.09
N LYS A 145 -14.12 -15.00 31.57
CA LYS A 145 -13.43 -16.31 31.54
C LYS A 145 -14.11 -17.41 30.70
N SER A 146 -15.34 -17.23 30.25
CA SER A 146 -16.17 -18.29 29.61
C SER A 146 -16.55 -17.96 28.17
N PHE A 147 -16.56 -16.69 27.77
CA PHE A 147 -16.97 -16.27 26.44
C PHE A 147 -15.79 -15.64 25.68
N ALA A 148 -15.59 -16.04 24.42
CA ALA A 148 -14.65 -15.42 23.55
C ALA A 148 -15.35 -14.51 22.54
N THR A 149 -14.87 -13.28 22.40
CA THR A 149 -15.24 -12.38 21.30
C THR A 149 -14.13 -12.34 20.28
N ILE A 150 -14.48 -12.42 18.99
CA ILE A 150 -13.52 -12.27 17.89
C ILE A 150 -13.49 -10.81 17.48
N LYS A 151 -12.33 -10.17 17.60
CA LYS A 151 -12.11 -8.82 17.07
C LYS A 151 -11.49 -8.92 15.68
N SER A 152 -12.23 -8.50 14.68
CA SER A 152 -11.82 -8.43 13.29
C SER A 152 -11.69 -6.97 12.86
N GLN A 153 -10.56 -6.63 12.23
CA GLN A 153 -10.34 -5.31 11.65
C GLN A 153 -11.30 -5.05 10.50
N ASN A 154 -11.50 -6.04 9.61
CA ASN A 154 -12.44 -5.92 8.49
C ASN A 154 -13.87 -5.68 8.97
N TYR A 155 -14.34 -6.45 9.96
CA TYR A 155 -15.67 -6.26 10.54
C TYR A 155 -15.85 -4.84 11.10
N LYS A 156 -14.89 -4.40 11.93
CA LYS A 156 -14.92 -3.07 12.55
C LYS A 156 -14.95 -1.97 11.50
N HIS A 157 -14.09 -2.05 10.49
CA HIS A 157 -14.02 -1.05 9.42
C HIS A 157 -15.29 -1.06 8.56
N ALA A 158 -15.82 -2.23 8.20
CA ALA A 158 -17.07 -2.33 7.44
C ALA A 158 -18.24 -1.70 8.20
N LYS A 159 -18.38 -1.98 9.49
CA LYS A 159 -19.42 -1.37 10.33
C LYS A 159 -19.26 0.14 10.44
N SER A 160 -18.04 0.62 10.72
CA SER A 160 -17.77 2.06 10.85
C SER A 160 -17.96 2.82 9.54
N SER A 161 -17.77 2.17 8.40
CA SER A 161 -18.01 2.71 7.05
C SER A 161 -19.46 2.55 6.58
N GLY A 162 -20.35 2.05 7.44
CA GLY A 162 -21.79 2.00 7.16
C GLY A 162 -22.23 0.89 6.23
N PHE A 163 -21.40 -0.12 5.99
CA PHE A 163 -21.84 -1.35 5.34
C PHE A 163 -22.81 -2.12 6.23
N SER A 164 -23.70 -2.90 5.60
CA SER A 164 -24.69 -3.71 6.32
C SER A 164 -24.01 -4.76 7.23
N GLU A 165 -24.74 -5.21 8.24
CA GLU A 165 -24.28 -6.29 9.11
C GLU A 165 -23.91 -7.56 8.32
N LYS A 166 -24.68 -7.89 7.29
CA LYS A 166 -24.42 -9.02 6.38
C LYS A 166 -23.05 -8.89 5.73
N ILE A 167 -22.75 -7.73 5.13
CA ILE A 167 -21.46 -7.45 4.48
C ILE A 167 -20.32 -7.50 5.51
N ALA A 168 -20.50 -6.85 6.66
CA ALA A 168 -19.48 -6.85 7.71
C ALA A 168 -19.11 -8.27 8.18
N ARG A 169 -20.10 -9.15 8.31
CA ARG A 169 -19.88 -10.57 8.66
C ARG A 169 -19.18 -11.35 7.56
N GLN A 170 -19.52 -11.10 6.29
CA GLN A 170 -18.86 -11.76 5.16
C GLN A 170 -17.36 -11.45 5.09
N VAL A 171 -16.96 -10.20 5.34
CA VAL A 171 -15.53 -9.82 5.30
C VAL A 171 -14.79 -10.08 6.61
N ALA A 172 -15.50 -10.40 7.70
CA ALA A 172 -14.95 -10.43 9.05
C ALA A 172 -13.71 -11.31 9.22
N LEU A 173 -13.72 -12.50 8.63
CA LEU A 173 -12.65 -13.50 8.77
C LEU A 173 -11.75 -13.58 7.53
N MET A 174 -12.02 -12.76 6.51
CA MET A 174 -11.20 -12.73 5.30
C MET A 174 -9.86 -12.06 5.55
N PRO A 175 -8.80 -12.48 4.85
CA PRO A 175 -7.50 -11.81 4.90
C PRO A 175 -7.65 -10.32 4.57
N HIS A 176 -7.07 -9.46 5.39
CA HIS A 176 -7.12 -8.02 5.17
C HIS A 176 -6.18 -7.63 4.01
N LEU A 177 -6.75 -7.12 2.92
CA LEU A 177 -5.99 -6.68 1.74
C LEU A 177 -5.22 -5.40 2.07
N ASN A 178 -3.96 -5.33 1.71
CA ASN A 178 -3.13 -4.14 1.94
C ASN A 178 -3.00 -3.31 0.66
N ILE A 179 -3.82 -2.28 0.54
CA ILE A 179 -3.86 -1.40 -0.65
C ILE A 179 -2.70 -0.40 -0.75
N GLY A 180 -1.73 -0.46 0.14
CA GLY A 180 -0.52 0.36 0.02
C GLY A 180 0.34 0.01 -1.19
N VAL A 181 0.19 -1.23 -1.70
CA VAL A 181 0.74 -1.66 -3.00
C VAL A 181 -0.26 -2.57 -3.68
N PHE A 182 -0.64 -2.24 -4.90
CA PHE A 182 -1.54 -3.08 -5.72
C PHE A 182 -1.36 -2.78 -7.21
N SER A 183 -1.73 -3.73 -8.06
CA SER A 183 -1.74 -3.53 -9.51
C SER A 183 -3.06 -3.99 -10.14
N LEU A 184 -3.46 -3.27 -11.19
CA LEU A 184 -4.67 -3.54 -11.98
C LEU A 184 -4.44 -3.18 -13.45
N GLU A 185 -5.07 -3.93 -14.36
CA GLU A 185 -5.20 -3.51 -15.76
C GLU A 185 -6.16 -2.33 -15.91
N ASN A 186 -5.94 -1.50 -16.93
CA ASN A 186 -6.77 -0.33 -17.23
C ASN A 186 -8.27 -0.67 -17.35
N ASN A 187 -8.57 -1.78 -18.00
CA ASN A 187 -9.95 -2.21 -18.28
C ASN A 187 -10.54 -3.17 -17.22
N ALA A 188 -9.89 -3.28 -16.06
CA ALA A 188 -10.36 -4.13 -14.96
C ALA A 188 -11.68 -3.58 -14.38
N PRO A 189 -12.69 -4.44 -14.16
CA PRO A 189 -13.99 -4.02 -13.63
C PRO A 189 -13.89 -3.48 -12.20
N HIS A 190 -12.77 -3.78 -11.52
CA HIS A 190 -12.49 -3.35 -10.16
C HIS A 190 -12.59 -1.84 -9.98
N TRP A 191 -12.10 -1.03 -10.92
CA TRP A 191 -12.12 0.42 -10.81
C TRP A 191 -13.53 0.95 -10.53
N LYS A 192 -14.53 0.55 -11.34
CA LYS A 192 -15.93 1.00 -11.19
C LYS A 192 -16.58 0.48 -9.91
N ILE A 193 -16.34 -0.78 -9.57
CA ILE A 193 -16.96 -1.39 -8.37
C ILE A 193 -16.33 -0.82 -7.11
N TRP A 194 -15.00 -0.64 -7.08
CA TRP A 194 -14.30 -0.01 -5.99
C TRP A 194 -14.75 1.44 -5.75
N GLN A 195 -14.87 2.25 -6.82
CA GLN A 195 -15.42 3.61 -6.75
C GLN A 195 -16.82 3.63 -6.15
N LYS A 196 -17.70 2.71 -6.55
CA LYS A 196 -19.06 2.55 -5.99
C LYS A 196 -19.01 2.25 -4.49
N ASN A 197 -18.22 1.26 -4.10
CA ASN A 197 -18.08 0.83 -2.71
C ASN A 197 -17.41 1.92 -1.85
N LEU A 198 -16.43 2.63 -2.39
CA LEU A 198 -15.77 3.75 -1.72
C LEU A 198 -16.76 4.91 -1.48
N LYS A 199 -17.56 5.27 -2.49
CA LYS A 199 -18.61 6.28 -2.33
C LYS A 199 -19.59 5.90 -1.21
N GLN A 200 -20.01 4.63 -1.16
CA GLN A 200 -20.86 4.11 -0.09
C GLN A 200 -20.19 4.23 1.28
N ALA A 201 -18.92 3.83 1.38
CA ALA A 201 -18.16 3.87 2.62
C ALA A 201 -17.95 5.30 3.14
N LEU A 202 -17.70 6.25 2.26
CA LEU A 202 -17.47 7.67 2.60
C LEU A 202 -18.72 8.39 3.10
N ASN A 203 -19.92 7.92 2.77
CA ASN A 203 -21.16 8.52 3.26
C ASN A 203 -21.24 8.49 4.80
N LYS A 204 -20.87 7.38 5.43
CA LYS A 204 -20.93 7.20 6.90
C LYS A 204 -19.56 7.10 7.54
N GLY A 205 -18.58 6.49 6.86
CA GLY A 205 -17.25 6.22 7.38
C GLY A 205 -16.36 7.46 7.50
N LYS A 206 -15.25 7.30 8.19
CA LYS A 206 -14.13 8.23 8.14
C LYS A 206 -13.44 8.10 6.77
N ILE A 207 -12.80 9.15 6.28
CA ILE A 207 -12.03 9.07 5.03
C ILE A 207 -10.94 8.02 5.18
N TRP A 208 -10.15 8.11 6.25
CA TRP A 208 -9.13 7.11 6.56
C TRP A 208 -9.73 5.73 6.83
N GLY A 209 -9.29 4.74 6.05
CA GLY A 209 -9.69 3.34 6.17
C GLY A 209 -10.96 2.95 5.40
N SER A 210 -11.76 3.91 4.88
CA SER A 210 -12.91 3.61 4.03
C SER A 210 -12.51 3.04 2.68
N GLU A 211 -11.42 3.51 2.12
CA GLU A 211 -10.85 3.05 0.86
C GLU A 211 -10.46 1.57 0.92
N GLN A 212 -9.72 1.20 1.95
CA GLN A 212 -9.24 -0.16 2.13
C GLN A 212 -10.37 -1.15 2.37
N ILE A 213 -11.37 -0.81 3.20
CA ILE A 213 -12.52 -1.68 3.40
C ILE A 213 -13.40 -1.76 2.14
N ALA A 214 -13.51 -0.68 1.36
CA ALA A 214 -14.21 -0.71 0.08
C ALA A 214 -13.57 -1.70 -0.90
N MET A 215 -12.22 -1.79 -0.95
CA MET A 215 -11.52 -2.80 -1.75
C MET A 215 -11.78 -4.22 -1.22
N ASN A 216 -11.74 -4.44 0.10
CA ASN A 216 -12.09 -5.75 0.67
C ASN A 216 -13.52 -6.18 0.30
N VAL A 217 -14.49 -5.25 0.32
CA VAL A 217 -15.87 -5.52 -0.14
C VAL A 217 -15.90 -5.85 -1.63
N THR A 218 -15.18 -5.09 -2.44
CA THR A 218 -15.06 -5.32 -3.90
C THR A 218 -14.58 -6.75 -4.22
N ILE A 219 -13.62 -7.26 -3.45
CA ILE A 219 -13.09 -8.61 -3.69
C ILE A 219 -13.95 -9.68 -3.06
N TYR A 220 -14.27 -9.56 -1.76
CA TYR A 220 -14.87 -10.66 -1.00
C TYR A 220 -16.39 -10.72 -1.03
N VAL A 221 -17.06 -9.63 -1.43
CA VAL A 221 -18.53 -9.55 -1.49
C VAL A 221 -19.01 -9.47 -2.92
N ASP A 222 -18.39 -8.62 -3.75
CA ASP A 222 -18.70 -8.51 -5.16
C ASP A 222 -17.99 -9.60 -6.02
N ASN A 223 -17.13 -10.43 -5.41
CA ASN A 223 -16.44 -11.58 -6.01
C ASN A 223 -15.61 -11.25 -7.25
N LEU A 224 -14.92 -10.13 -7.25
CA LEU A 224 -14.00 -9.80 -8.33
C LEU A 224 -12.70 -10.60 -8.24
N PRO A 225 -12.09 -10.95 -9.40
CA PRO A 225 -10.92 -11.80 -9.44
C PRO A 225 -9.70 -11.13 -8.79
N VAL A 226 -8.98 -11.88 -7.97
CA VAL A 226 -7.80 -11.41 -7.24
C VAL A 226 -6.65 -12.41 -7.36
N GLU A 227 -5.44 -11.89 -7.46
CA GLU A 227 -4.19 -12.63 -7.28
C GLU A 227 -3.55 -12.16 -5.96
N ILE A 228 -3.53 -13.04 -4.97
CA ILE A 228 -2.94 -12.74 -3.67
C ILE A 228 -1.46 -13.05 -3.73
N LEU A 229 -0.64 -12.02 -3.73
CA LEU A 229 0.80 -12.11 -3.76
C LEU A 229 1.39 -12.43 -2.39
N PRO A 230 2.58 -13.03 -2.34
CA PRO A 230 3.31 -13.27 -1.10
C PRO A 230 3.54 -11.98 -0.29
N ALA A 231 3.68 -12.11 1.03
CA ALA A 231 3.86 -10.97 1.93
C ALA A 231 5.11 -10.14 1.63
N TYR A 232 6.17 -10.76 1.13
CA TYR A 232 7.41 -10.05 0.77
C TYR A 232 7.22 -9.03 -0.38
N CYS A 233 6.15 -9.14 -1.16
CA CYS A 233 5.80 -8.13 -2.18
C CYS A 233 5.33 -6.80 -1.58
N ASN A 234 4.90 -6.76 -0.31
CA ASN A 234 4.54 -5.54 0.41
C ASN A 234 4.78 -5.74 1.92
N TRP A 235 6.05 -5.77 2.32
CA TRP A 235 6.45 -6.06 3.68
C TRP A 235 6.31 -4.85 4.58
N THR A 236 5.31 -4.86 5.44
CA THR A 236 5.13 -3.80 6.43
C THR A 236 6.06 -4.01 7.63
N LEU A 237 6.75 -2.96 8.08
CA LEU A 237 7.69 -3.00 9.21
C LEU A 237 7.02 -3.19 10.58
N ILE A 238 5.73 -3.49 10.61
CA ILE A 238 5.07 -4.02 11.81
C ILE A 238 5.58 -5.42 12.14
N ASN A 239 6.16 -6.09 11.17
CA ASN A 239 6.64 -7.46 11.25
C ASN A 239 8.17 -7.51 11.29
N LYS A 240 8.66 -8.54 11.99
CA LYS A 240 10.10 -8.79 12.05
C LYS A 240 10.64 -9.17 10.67
N LEU A 241 11.87 -8.78 10.43
CA LEU A 241 12.65 -9.17 9.26
C LEU A 241 14.08 -9.50 9.70
N LYS A 242 14.85 -10.11 8.82
CA LYS A 242 16.27 -10.39 9.01
C LYS A 242 17.10 -9.70 7.93
N TYR A 243 18.40 -9.72 8.14
CA TYR A 243 19.35 -9.21 7.17
C TYR A 243 20.29 -10.33 6.72
N ASP A 244 20.33 -10.55 5.40
CA ASP A 244 21.30 -11.44 4.77
C ASP A 244 22.59 -10.65 4.47
N GLN A 245 23.63 -10.91 5.26
CA GLN A 245 24.92 -10.23 5.13
C GLN A 245 25.64 -10.62 3.83
N THR A 246 25.42 -11.85 3.35
CA THR A 246 26.08 -12.36 2.15
C THR A 246 25.54 -11.67 0.89
N LYS A 247 24.22 -11.47 0.84
CA LYS A 247 23.53 -10.81 -0.27
C LYS A 247 23.37 -9.31 -0.07
N ASN A 248 23.71 -8.79 1.12
CA ASN A 248 23.52 -7.39 1.51
C ASN A 248 22.06 -6.91 1.34
N THR A 249 21.07 -7.73 1.75
CA THR A 249 19.65 -7.46 1.53
C THR A 249 18.78 -7.80 2.74
N LEU A 250 17.56 -7.23 2.77
CA LEU A 250 16.52 -7.54 3.74
C LEU A 250 15.77 -8.80 3.32
N VAL A 251 15.52 -9.71 4.26
CA VAL A 251 14.85 -10.98 4.02
C VAL A 251 13.74 -11.24 5.03
N GLU A 252 12.81 -12.10 4.67
CA GLU A 252 11.77 -12.59 5.59
C GLU A 252 12.39 -13.19 6.85
N TYR A 253 11.69 -13.05 7.98
CA TYR A 253 12.16 -13.57 9.27
C TYR A 253 12.23 -15.10 9.31
N TYR A 254 11.29 -15.79 8.67
CA TYR A 254 11.18 -17.25 8.65
C TYR A 254 11.69 -17.84 7.33
N LEU A 255 12.13 -19.09 7.38
CA LEU A 255 12.54 -19.84 6.20
C LEU A 255 11.46 -19.83 5.12
N PRO A 256 11.83 -19.71 3.83
CA PRO A 256 13.19 -19.81 3.30
C PRO A 256 14.03 -18.53 3.38
N ASN A 257 13.63 -17.50 4.15
CA ASN A 257 14.27 -16.20 4.22
C ASN A 257 14.33 -15.52 2.84
N HIS A 258 13.17 -15.49 2.16
CA HIS A 258 13.05 -14.89 0.84
C HIS A 258 13.38 -13.39 0.91
N GLU A 259 13.99 -12.86 -0.14
CA GLU A 259 14.30 -11.45 -0.23
C GLU A 259 13.02 -10.60 -0.21
N ILE A 260 13.00 -9.56 0.62
CA ILE A 260 11.86 -8.64 0.66
C ILE A 260 11.85 -7.82 -0.62
N GLY A 261 10.74 -7.83 -1.33
CA GLY A 261 10.59 -7.10 -2.58
C GLY A 261 10.32 -5.62 -2.37
N ILE A 262 9.29 -5.29 -1.58
CA ILE A 262 8.95 -3.91 -1.23
C ILE A 262 8.92 -3.77 0.28
N VAL A 263 9.73 -2.84 0.81
CA VAL A 263 9.74 -2.47 2.23
C VAL A 263 8.78 -1.31 2.43
N HIS A 264 7.78 -1.48 3.32
CA HIS A 264 6.74 -0.51 3.56
C HIS A 264 6.78 -0.03 5.02
N LEU A 265 7.09 1.24 5.22
CA LEU A 265 7.27 1.86 6.52
C LEU A 265 5.94 2.14 7.26
N ALA A 266 4.85 1.48 6.84
CA ALA A 266 3.52 1.69 7.39
C ALA A 266 3.43 1.41 8.89
N GLY A 267 2.46 2.06 9.54
CA GLY A 267 2.14 1.88 10.97
C GLY A 267 2.69 2.99 11.86
N LYS A 268 1.91 3.41 12.85
CA LYS A 268 2.28 4.48 13.79
C LYS A 268 3.57 4.21 14.56
N ASN A 269 3.84 2.95 14.87
CA ASN A 269 5.06 2.58 15.60
C ASN A 269 6.34 2.83 14.78
N ASN A 270 6.22 3.11 13.49
CA ASN A 270 7.34 3.37 12.58
C ASN A 270 7.55 4.86 12.27
N ASP A 271 6.85 5.75 12.97
CA ASP A 271 7.00 7.21 12.80
C ASP A 271 8.45 7.65 13.00
N HIS A 272 9.16 7.07 13.98
CA HIS A 272 10.58 7.35 14.23
C HIS A 272 11.48 6.96 13.05
N ILE A 273 11.14 5.95 12.25
CA ILE A 273 11.85 5.57 11.03
C ILE A 273 11.49 6.54 9.91
N ARG A 274 10.18 6.82 9.70
CA ARG A 274 9.71 7.71 8.63
C ARG A 274 10.24 9.13 8.73
N TYR A 275 10.25 9.69 9.93
CA TYR A 275 10.62 11.09 10.15
C TYR A 275 12.06 11.32 10.57
N ASN A 276 12.84 10.26 10.77
CA ASN A 276 14.28 10.34 11.06
C ASN A 276 15.07 9.38 10.16
N LYS A 277 15.58 9.92 9.04
CA LYS A 277 16.35 9.12 8.09
C LYS A 277 17.67 8.59 8.62
N GLU A 278 18.17 9.16 9.72
CA GLU A 278 19.40 8.70 10.38
C GLU A 278 19.12 7.61 11.41
N TYR A 279 17.87 7.25 11.65
CA TYR A 279 17.53 6.22 12.62
C TYR A 279 18.06 4.85 12.20
N LEU A 280 18.77 4.21 13.14
CA LEU A 280 19.31 2.86 12.97
C LEU A 280 18.43 1.86 13.71
N SER A 281 17.84 0.95 12.99
CA SER A 281 17.10 -0.20 13.55
C SER A 281 18.05 -1.35 13.85
N GLU A 282 17.81 -2.05 14.95
CA GLU A 282 18.49 -3.31 15.26
C GLU A 282 17.85 -4.43 14.44
N LEU A 283 18.68 -5.16 13.68
CA LEU A 283 18.29 -6.27 12.85
C LEU A 283 19.07 -7.52 13.23
N GLU A 284 18.34 -8.64 13.30
CA GLU A 284 18.95 -9.97 13.40
C GLU A 284 19.44 -10.40 12.01
N THR A 285 20.65 -10.90 11.95
CA THR A 285 21.22 -11.49 10.73
C THR A 285 20.87 -12.98 10.60
N LEU A 286 21.14 -13.59 9.46
CA LEU A 286 20.86 -15.01 9.26
C LEU A 286 21.68 -15.93 10.16
N ASP A 287 22.86 -15.49 10.58
CA ASP A 287 23.75 -16.18 11.52
C ASP A 287 23.47 -15.86 13.00
N GLY A 288 22.42 -15.06 13.27
CA GLY A 288 21.95 -14.75 14.62
C GLY A 288 22.61 -13.54 15.29
N ASN A 289 23.51 -12.83 14.62
CA ASN A 289 24.08 -11.61 15.13
C ASN A 289 23.09 -10.43 15.05
N ILE A 290 23.32 -9.39 15.86
CA ILE A 290 22.55 -8.15 15.80
C ILE A 290 23.41 -7.06 15.15
N ILE A 291 22.85 -6.42 14.14
CA ILE A 291 23.46 -5.28 13.46
C ILE A 291 22.55 -4.05 13.52
N LYS A 292 23.11 -2.87 13.29
CA LYS A 292 22.33 -1.62 13.19
C LYS A 292 22.33 -1.14 11.74
N LYS A 293 21.15 -0.98 11.17
CA LYS A 293 20.95 -0.49 9.78
C LYS A 293 19.79 0.48 9.67
N LYS A 294 19.88 1.35 8.68
CA LYS A 294 18.74 2.17 8.25
C LYS A 294 17.75 1.28 7.51
N LEU A 295 16.47 1.48 7.80
CA LEU A 295 15.36 0.80 7.07
C LEU A 295 14.70 1.70 6.04
N ARG A 296 15.05 2.98 5.98
CA ARG A 296 14.77 3.86 4.84
C ARG A 296 15.73 3.54 3.69
N PHE A 297 15.27 3.80 2.46
CA PHE A 297 16.15 3.66 1.31
C PHE A 297 17.32 4.64 1.41
N ASN A 298 18.51 4.13 1.19
CA ASN A 298 19.76 4.90 1.19
C ASN A 298 20.48 4.58 -0.12
N SER A 299 20.50 5.56 -1.03
CA SER A 299 21.21 5.48 -2.32
C SER A 299 22.72 5.49 -2.13
#